data_a4e8335ee7db61f9f84a84ab4c8bb0e0
#
_entry.id   a4e8335ee7db61f9f84a84ab4c8bb0e0
#
_cell.length_a   1.000
_cell.length_b   1.000
_cell.length_c   1.000
_cell.angle_alpha   90.00
_cell.angle_beta   90.00
_cell.angle_gamma   90.00
#
_symmetry.space_group_name_H-M   'P 1'
#
loop_
_entity.id
_entity.type
_entity.pdbx_description
1 polymer ?
#
loop_
_entity_poly.entity_id
_entity_poly.type
_entity_poly.pdbx_seq_one_letter_code
_entity_poly.pdbx_strand_id
1 'polypeptide(L)'
;EILAMFENGNAVYNDFTKALLSHRMEDLNDILLDIAYTSMSYFDVGNEKEARTPENFYHGLILGLIVTLRDRYRIVSNRESGRGRYDIAMYPLEKNQDAFLMEFKVWDKKKEKNLEETVESAFRQIEEKKYVTDLVTAGINEERIYKLGFAFAGKEVLVKEKI
;
A
#
# COMPACT_ATOMS: atom_id res chain seq x y z
N GLU A 1 -14.24 4.89 -22.51
CA GLU A 1 -14.28 5.03 -21.01
C GLU A 1 -12.93 4.69 -20.38
N ILE A 2 -12.24 3.60 -20.76
CA ILE A 2 -10.91 3.25 -20.26
C ILE A 2 -9.86 4.32 -20.62
N LEU A 3 -9.94 4.92 -21.82
CA LEU A 3 -9.03 5.99 -22.24
C LEU A 3 -9.20 7.29 -21.41
N ALA A 4 -10.41 7.61 -20.96
CA ALA A 4 -10.65 8.77 -20.08
C ALA A 4 -10.05 8.56 -18.67
N MET A 5 -9.99 7.33 -18.17
CA MET A 5 -9.21 6.99 -16.96
C MET A 5 -7.71 7.22 -17.17
N PHE A 6 -7.20 7.01 -18.38
CA PHE A 6 -5.78 7.24 -18.70
C PHE A 6 -5.44 8.71 -18.94
N GLU A 7 -6.37 9.53 -19.43
CA GLU A 7 -6.14 10.98 -19.57
C GLU A 7 -6.04 11.70 -18.22
N ASN A 8 -6.81 11.29 -17.22
CA ASN A 8 -6.66 11.72 -15.83
C ASN A 8 -5.61 10.90 -15.06
N GLY A 9 -5.18 9.77 -15.60
CA GLY A 9 -4.28 8.82 -14.95
C GLY A 9 -2.95 9.45 -14.53
N ASN A 10 -2.34 10.25 -15.38
CA ASN A 10 -1.08 10.91 -15.07
C ASN A 10 -1.17 11.87 -13.87
N ALA A 11 -2.30 12.54 -13.67
CA ALA A 11 -2.52 13.41 -12.52
C ALA A 11 -2.62 12.57 -11.23
N VAL A 12 -3.43 11.52 -11.23
CA VAL A 12 -3.61 10.61 -10.08
C VAL A 12 -2.30 9.93 -9.70
N TYR A 13 -1.52 9.44 -10.68
CA TYR A 13 -0.20 8.86 -10.43
C TYR A 13 0.75 9.86 -9.80
N ASN A 14 0.81 11.07 -10.33
CA ASN A 14 1.67 12.13 -9.81
C ASN A 14 1.26 12.55 -8.40
N ASP A 15 -0.03 12.69 -8.13
CA ASP A 15 -0.54 13.07 -6.82
C ASP A 15 -0.27 11.98 -5.78
N PHE A 16 -0.50 10.70 -6.14
CA PHE A 16 -0.22 9.57 -5.27
C PHE A 16 1.26 9.47 -4.91
N THR A 17 2.13 9.47 -5.92
CA THR A 17 3.58 9.35 -5.70
C THR A 17 4.13 10.55 -4.95
N LYS A 18 3.62 11.74 -5.19
CA LYS A 18 3.98 12.96 -4.48
C LYS A 18 3.54 12.94 -3.02
N ALA A 19 2.32 12.47 -2.75
CA ALA A 19 1.81 12.29 -1.40
C ALA A 19 2.64 11.25 -0.63
N LEU A 20 2.95 10.11 -1.24
CA LEU A 20 3.79 9.05 -0.66
C LEU A 20 5.18 9.58 -0.28
N LEU A 21 5.90 10.16 -1.24
CA LEU A 21 7.27 10.63 -1.04
C LEU A 21 7.39 11.87 -0.14
N SER A 22 6.28 12.58 0.08
CA SER A 22 6.19 13.73 1.00
C SER A 22 5.56 13.37 2.33
N HIS A 23 5.32 12.08 2.60
CA HIS A 23 4.72 11.58 3.86
C HIS A 23 3.35 12.20 4.18
N ARG A 24 2.56 12.54 3.15
CA ARG A 24 1.22 13.11 3.32
C ARG A 24 0.16 12.01 3.30
N MET A 25 0.00 11.33 4.45
CA MET A 25 -0.86 10.15 4.56
C MET A 25 -2.36 10.48 4.41
N GLU A 26 -2.79 11.68 4.78
CA GLU A 26 -4.18 12.13 4.57
C GLU A 26 -4.49 12.23 3.07
N ASP A 27 -3.63 12.88 2.28
CA ASP A 27 -3.80 12.99 0.83
C ASP A 27 -3.78 11.60 0.17
N LEU A 28 -2.89 10.72 0.64
CA LEU A 28 -2.78 9.35 0.15
C LEU A 28 -4.06 8.55 0.41
N ASN A 29 -4.63 8.73 1.59
CA ASN A 29 -5.89 8.12 1.99
C ASN A 29 -7.05 8.61 1.12
N ASP A 30 -7.15 9.93 0.90
CA ASP A 30 -8.20 10.53 0.08
C ASP A 30 -8.14 10.05 -1.38
N ILE A 31 -6.93 9.97 -1.94
CA ILE A 31 -6.73 9.44 -3.30
C ILE A 31 -7.19 7.98 -3.39
N LEU A 32 -6.84 7.15 -2.43
CA LEU A 32 -7.25 5.74 -2.42
C LEU A 32 -8.75 5.57 -2.23
N LEU A 33 -9.38 6.39 -1.40
CA LEU A 33 -10.84 6.42 -1.22
C LEU A 33 -11.54 6.80 -2.52
N ASP A 34 -11.09 7.84 -3.22
CA ASP A 34 -11.66 8.27 -4.49
C ASP A 34 -11.56 7.16 -5.55
N ILE A 35 -10.39 6.53 -5.67
CA ILE A 35 -10.20 5.38 -6.57
C ILE A 35 -11.12 4.23 -6.19
N ALA A 36 -11.25 3.89 -4.90
CA ALA A 36 -12.12 2.82 -4.43
C ALA A 36 -13.59 3.08 -4.78
N TYR A 37 -14.09 4.28 -4.52
CA TYR A 37 -15.46 4.66 -4.84
C TYR A 37 -15.73 4.64 -6.35
N THR A 38 -14.77 5.10 -7.15
CA THR A 38 -14.91 5.17 -8.61
C THR A 38 -14.79 3.79 -9.26
N SER A 39 -13.84 2.98 -8.80
CA SER A 39 -13.50 1.69 -9.46
C SER A 39 -14.36 0.53 -8.96
N MET A 40 -14.72 0.50 -7.68
CA MET A 40 -15.48 -0.62 -7.10
C MET A 40 -16.98 -0.57 -7.38
N SER A 41 -17.51 0.53 -7.91
CA SER A 41 -18.90 0.59 -8.41
C SER A 41 -19.17 -0.39 -9.55
N TYR A 42 -18.13 -0.82 -10.26
CA TYR A 42 -18.22 -1.81 -11.33
C TYR A 42 -18.18 -3.27 -10.83
N PHE A 43 -17.73 -3.52 -9.60
CA PHE A 43 -17.58 -4.87 -9.05
C PHE A 43 -18.80 -5.35 -8.24
N ASP A 44 -19.70 -4.44 -7.86
CA ASP A 44 -20.92 -4.77 -7.10
C ASP A 44 -22.02 -5.46 -7.97
N VAL A 45 -21.83 -5.64 -9.27
CA VAL A 45 -22.83 -6.14 -10.21
C VAL A 45 -22.69 -7.62 -10.56
N GLY A 46 -21.78 -8.37 -9.96
CA GLY A 46 -21.58 -9.77 -10.33
C GLY A 46 -21.08 -10.69 -9.22
N ASN A 47 -21.94 -11.58 -8.77
CA ASN A 47 -21.70 -12.83 -8.04
C ASN A 47 -20.71 -12.79 -6.85
N GLU A 48 -21.27 -12.91 -5.65
CA GLU A 48 -20.58 -13.08 -4.35
C GLU A 48 -19.55 -14.23 -4.26
N LYS A 49 -19.37 -15.04 -5.29
CA LYS A 49 -18.50 -16.22 -5.27
C LYS A 49 -17.11 -16.02 -5.86
N GLU A 50 -16.84 -14.90 -6.51
CA GLU A 50 -15.51 -14.57 -7.09
C GLU A 50 -14.93 -13.23 -6.58
N ALA A 51 -15.32 -12.78 -5.41
CA ALA A 51 -14.68 -11.63 -4.78
C ALA A 51 -13.20 -11.95 -4.56
N ARG A 52 -12.36 -11.57 -5.53
CA ARG A 52 -10.93 -11.38 -5.29
C ARG A 52 -10.84 -10.53 -4.05
N THR A 53 -10.16 -11.03 -3.02
CA THR A 53 -10.12 -10.35 -1.74
C THR A 53 -9.74 -8.88 -1.95
N PRO A 54 -10.38 -7.92 -1.28
CA PRO A 54 -10.05 -6.49 -1.41
C PRO A 54 -8.55 -6.23 -1.32
N GLU A 55 -7.84 -6.98 -0.48
CA GLU A 55 -6.39 -6.96 -0.34
C GLU A 55 -5.66 -7.13 -1.69
N ASN A 56 -6.10 -8.09 -2.52
CA ASN A 56 -5.50 -8.34 -3.84
C ASN A 56 -5.67 -7.17 -4.79
N PHE A 57 -6.85 -6.56 -4.75
CA PHE A 57 -7.15 -5.40 -5.57
C PHE A 57 -6.26 -4.22 -5.18
N TYR A 58 -6.24 -3.86 -3.89
CA TYR A 58 -5.47 -2.73 -3.41
C TYR A 58 -3.95 -2.94 -3.55
N HIS A 59 -3.47 -4.16 -3.31
CA HIS A 59 -2.07 -4.50 -3.55
C HIS A 59 -1.68 -4.26 -5.02
N GLY A 60 -2.47 -4.77 -5.96
CA GLY A 60 -2.23 -4.57 -7.40
C GLY A 60 -2.37 -3.11 -7.82
N LEU A 61 -3.33 -2.38 -7.27
CA LEU A 61 -3.53 -0.96 -7.51
C LEU A 61 -2.32 -0.14 -7.06
N ILE A 62 -1.90 -0.32 -5.80
CA ILE A 62 -0.77 0.43 -5.25
C ILE A 62 0.52 0.08 -5.97
N LEU A 63 0.75 -1.20 -6.27
CA LEU A 63 1.91 -1.62 -7.07
C LEU A 63 1.92 -0.93 -8.45
N GLY A 64 0.76 -0.84 -9.11
CA GLY A 64 0.60 -0.11 -10.36
C GLY A 64 0.91 1.38 -10.23
N LEU A 65 0.46 2.02 -9.15
CA LEU A 65 0.71 3.44 -8.90
C LEU A 65 2.19 3.75 -8.62
N ILE A 66 2.90 2.89 -7.90
CA ILE A 66 4.32 3.13 -7.55
C ILE A 66 5.31 2.67 -8.63
N VAL A 67 4.88 1.90 -9.63
CA VAL A 67 5.77 1.40 -10.70
C VAL A 67 6.46 2.53 -11.48
N THR A 68 5.85 3.71 -11.52
CA THR A 68 6.43 4.92 -12.13
C THR A 68 7.68 5.42 -11.39
N LEU A 69 7.90 4.97 -10.15
CA LEU A 69 9.05 5.32 -9.32
C LEU A 69 10.26 4.40 -9.54
N ARG A 70 10.20 3.45 -10.47
CA ARG A 70 11.28 2.48 -10.75
C ARG A 70 12.64 3.12 -11.09
N ASP A 71 12.63 4.35 -11.57
CA ASP A 71 13.87 5.09 -11.87
C ASP A 71 14.56 5.62 -10.60
N ARG A 72 13.86 5.64 -9.47
CA ARG A 72 14.32 6.09 -8.15
C ARG A 72 14.38 4.99 -7.10
N TYR A 73 13.59 3.92 -7.30
CA TYR A 73 13.41 2.85 -6.34
C TYR A 73 13.48 1.47 -7.01
N ARG A 74 14.15 0.55 -6.35
CA ARG A 74 13.95 -0.87 -6.60
C ARG A 74 12.71 -1.31 -5.83
N ILE A 75 11.66 -1.68 -6.54
CA ILE A 75 10.39 -2.11 -5.96
C ILE A 75 10.35 -3.63 -5.91
N VAL A 76 10.08 -4.18 -4.72
CA VAL A 76 9.97 -5.62 -4.48
C VAL A 76 8.57 -5.91 -3.94
N SER A 77 7.83 -6.75 -4.64
CA SER A 77 6.54 -7.28 -4.20
C SER A 77 6.73 -8.76 -3.85
N ASN A 78 6.49 -9.13 -2.60
CA ASN A 78 6.70 -10.50 -2.08
C ASN A 78 5.39 -11.16 -1.70
N ARG A 79 4.47 -11.22 -2.63
CA ARG A 79 3.21 -11.90 -2.45
C ARG A 79 3.29 -13.39 -2.74
N GLU A 80 4.17 -14.10 -2.07
CA GLU A 80 4.12 -15.55 -2.04
C GLU A 80 3.34 -16.02 -0.80
N SER A 81 2.24 -16.68 -1.07
CA SER A 81 1.37 -17.31 -0.07
C SER A 81 2.17 -18.13 0.95
N GLY A 82 2.15 -17.70 2.19
CA GLY A 82 2.43 -18.57 3.34
C GLY A 82 3.77 -18.42 4.04
N ARG A 83 4.68 -17.55 3.63
CA ARG A 83 5.96 -17.33 4.33
C ARG A 83 6.26 -15.85 4.53
N GLY A 84 5.50 -15.22 5.38
CA GLY A 84 5.91 -14.06 6.17
C GLY A 84 6.88 -13.08 5.54
N ARG A 85 6.53 -12.46 4.42
CA ARG A 85 7.27 -11.34 3.85
C ARG A 85 6.34 -10.15 3.72
N TYR A 86 6.93 -8.93 3.77
CA TYR A 86 6.21 -7.69 3.48
C TYR A 86 5.49 -7.76 2.12
N ASP A 87 4.39 -7.06 1.99
CA ASP A 87 3.65 -7.06 0.73
C ASP A 87 4.39 -6.29 -0.35
N ILE A 88 4.89 -5.10 -0.01
CA ILE A 88 5.73 -4.28 -0.90
C ILE A 88 6.87 -3.64 -0.12
N ALA A 89 8.08 -3.66 -0.70
CA ALA A 89 9.19 -2.86 -0.23
C ALA A 89 9.75 -1.99 -1.36
N MET A 90 10.05 -0.74 -1.03
CA MET A 90 10.68 0.21 -1.92
C MET A 90 12.09 0.55 -1.39
N TYR A 91 13.10 0.09 -2.10
CA TYR A 91 14.51 0.35 -1.80
C TYR A 91 14.97 1.54 -2.62
N PRO A 92 15.36 2.67 -2.01
CA PRO A 92 15.88 3.80 -2.76
C PRO A 92 17.17 3.45 -3.48
N LEU A 93 17.33 3.92 -4.70
CA LEU A 93 18.58 3.77 -5.46
C LEU A 93 19.66 4.72 -4.94
N GLU A 94 19.26 5.85 -4.35
CA GLU A 94 20.16 6.80 -3.70
C GLU A 94 20.06 6.68 -2.18
N LYS A 95 21.20 6.58 -1.49
CA LYS A 95 21.28 6.30 -0.05
C LYS A 95 20.66 7.36 0.87
N ASN A 96 20.43 8.56 0.36
CA ASN A 96 19.86 9.69 1.09
C ASN A 96 18.35 9.82 0.93
N GLN A 97 17.70 8.90 0.25
CA GLN A 97 16.25 8.84 0.08
C GLN A 97 15.63 7.88 1.09
N ASP A 98 14.35 8.08 1.38
CA ASP A 98 13.60 7.27 2.31
C ASP A 98 13.18 5.94 1.67
N ALA A 99 13.20 4.87 2.45
CA ALA A 99 12.72 3.55 2.07
C ALA A 99 11.33 3.32 2.66
N PHE A 100 10.53 2.50 1.99
CA PHE A 100 9.17 2.20 2.43
C PHE A 100 8.93 0.70 2.52
N LEU A 101 8.32 0.28 3.63
CA LEU A 101 7.75 -1.05 3.83
C LEU A 101 6.24 -0.93 3.92
N MET A 102 5.51 -1.68 3.11
CA MET A 102 4.05 -1.63 3.05
C MET A 102 3.47 -3.00 3.38
N GLU A 103 2.48 -2.99 4.24
CA GLU A 103 1.70 -4.16 4.61
C GLU A 103 0.21 -3.86 4.44
N PHE A 104 -0.52 -4.78 3.81
CA PHE A 104 -1.93 -4.65 3.48
C PHE A 104 -2.77 -5.62 4.31
N LYS A 105 -3.83 -5.11 4.94
CA LYS A 105 -4.74 -5.91 5.76
C LYS A 105 -6.19 -5.61 5.44
N VAL A 106 -7.00 -6.65 5.34
CA VAL A 106 -8.46 -6.51 5.34
C VAL A 106 -8.97 -6.58 6.77
N TRP A 107 -9.89 -5.70 7.12
CA TRP A 107 -10.51 -5.67 8.42
C TRP A 107 -11.17 -6.99 8.79
N ASP A 108 -10.73 -7.58 9.89
CA ASP A 108 -11.36 -8.76 10.50
C ASP A 108 -12.36 -8.34 11.58
N LYS A 109 -13.63 -8.22 11.19
CA LYS A 109 -14.74 -7.84 12.09
C LYS A 109 -14.86 -8.69 13.37
N LYS A 110 -14.26 -9.89 13.38
CA LYS A 110 -14.31 -10.79 14.55
C LYS A 110 -13.22 -10.49 15.56
N LYS A 111 -12.12 -9.88 15.12
CA LYS A 111 -10.92 -9.66 15.93
C LYS A 111 -10.62 -8.18 16.20
N GLU A 112 -11.11 -7.30 15.34
CA GLU A 112 -10.75 -5.90 15.31
C GLU A 112 -12.01 -5.02 15.37
N LYS A 113 -11.96 -3.95 16.14
CA LYS A 113 -13.12 -3.06 16.34
C LYS A 113 -13.29 -2.05 15.19
N ASN A 114 -12.18 -1.66 14.56
CA ASN A 114 -12.14 -0.61 13.55
C ASN A 114 -10.89 -0.75 12.68
N LEU A 115 -10.76 0.11 11.65
CA LEU A 115 -9.62 0.12 10.73
C LEU A 115 -8.31 0.52 11.41
N GLU A 116 -8.34 1.29 12.49
CA GLU A 116 -7.16 1.64 13.25
C GLU A 116 -6.51 0.39 13.86
N GLU A 117 -7.29 -0.52 14.41
CA GLU A 117 -6.77 -1.79 14.94
C GLU A 117 -6.22 -2.68 13.81
N THR A 118 -6.81 -2.62 12.61
CA THR A 118 -6.30 -3.31 11.43
C THR A 118 -4.94 -2.76 11.00
N VAL A 119 -4.77 -1.44 10.98
CA VAL A 119 -3.48 -0.79 10.71
C VAL A 119 -2.44 -1.18 11.75
N GLU A 120 -2.78 -1.19 13.03
CA GLU A 120 -1.85 -1.62 14.09
C GLU A 120 -1.47 -3.12 13.93
N SER A 121 -2.40 -3.94 13.41
CA SER A 121 -2.11 -5.33 13.06
C SER A 121 -1.09 -5.44 11.91
N ALA A 122 -1.18 -4.54 10.92
CA ALA A 122 -0.18 -4.45 9.84
C ALA A 122 1.20 -4.07 10.39
N PHE A 123 1.28 -3.08 11.25
CA PHE A 123 2.55 -2.68 11.87
C PHE A 123 3.16 -3.80 12.72
N ARG A 124 2.36 -4.49 13.54
CA ARG A 124 2.84 -5.65 14.30
C ARG A 124 3.43 -6.72 13.39
N GLN A 125 2.83 -6.99 12.25
CA GLN A 125 3.35 -7.96 11.29
C GLN A 125 4.71 -7.53 10.73
N ILE A 126 4.89 -6.26 10.39
CA ILE A 126 6.18 -5.72 9.93
C ILE A 126 7.27 -5.92 11.00
N GLU A 127 6.93 -5.65 12.27
CA GLU A 127 7.87 -5.75 13.40
C GLU A 127 8.21 -7.20 13.76
N GLU A 128 7.20 -8.06 13.92
CA GLU A 128 7.37 -9.47 14.27
C GLU A 128 8.23 -10.24 13.26
N LYS A 129 8.07 -9.91 11.99
CA LYS A 129 8.79 -10.58 10.90
C LYS A 129 10.12 -9.92 10.55
N LYS A 130 10.51 -8.88 11.27
CA LYS A 130 11.81 -8.19 11.15
C LYS A 130 12.11 -7.72 9.72
N TYR A 131 11.11 -7.26 9.00
CA TYR A 131 11.27 -6.79 7.61
C TYR A 131 12.25 -5.63 7.48
N VAL A 132 12.34 -4.78 8.50
CA VAL A 132 13.32 -3.69 8.58
C VAL A 132 14.76 -4.20 8.43
N THR A 133 15.05 -5.41 8.96
CA THR A 133 16.39 -6.01 8.88
C THR A 133 16.88 -6.19 7.44
N ASP A 134 15.99 -6.53 6.51
CA ASP A 134 16.35 -6.70 5.10
C ASP A 134 16.84 -5.38 4.48
N LEU A 135 16.19 -4.27 4.83
CA LEU A 135 16.56 -2.95 4.33
C LEU A 135 17.86 -2.45 4.97
N VAL A 136 18.01 -2.66 6.27
CA VAL A 136 19.25 -2.31 7.00
C VAL A 136 20.43 -3.10 6.45
N THR A 137 20.25 -4.40 6.20
CA THR A 137 21.28 -5.26 5.58
C THR A 137 21.64 -4.78 4.16
N ALA A 138 20.68 -4.21 3.44
CA ALA A 138 20.92 -3.58 2.14
C ALA A 138 21.63 -2.22 2.23
N GLY A 139 21.95 -1.75 3.46
CA GLY A 139 22.70 -0.52 3.71
C GLY A 139 21.84 0.74 3.86
N ILE A 140 20.54 0.58 4.10
CA ILE A 140 19.64 1.72 4.35
C ILE A 140 19.68 2.07 5.83
N ASN A 141 19.77 3.38 6.14
CA ASN A 141 19.69 3.86 7.51
C ASN A 141 18.30 3.59 8.08
N GLU A 142 18.22 2.98 9.26
CA GLU A 142 16.97 2.61 9.92
C GLU A 142 16.04 3.82 10.14
N GLU A 143 16.60 4.99 10.45
CA GLU A 143 15.86 6.25 10.62
C GLU A 143 15.18 6.75 9.34
N ARG A 144 15.49 6.16 8.18
CA ARG A 144 14.90 6.45 6.88
C ARG A 144 14.00 5.34 6.36
N ILE A 145 13.66 4.38 7.20
CA ILE A 145 12.75 3.29 6.85
C ILE A 145 11.37 3.59 7.42
N TYR A 146 10.45 3.89 6.52
CA TYR A 146 9.06 4.21 6.85
C TYR A 146 8.18 2.97 6.64
N LYS A 147 7.42 2.63 7.68
CA LYS A 147 6.46 1.54 7.66
C LYS A 147 5.07 2.11 7.37
N LEU A 148 4.40 1.59 6.35
CA LEU A 148 3.04 1.97 6.00
C LEU A 148 2.10 0.78 6.23
N GLY A 149 1.10 0.99 7.07
CA GLY A 149 0.00 0.06 7.28
C GLY A 149 -1.22 0.50 6.48
N PHE A 150 -1.73 -0.38 5.63
CA PHE A 150 -2.94 -0.17 4.86
C PHE A 150 -4.04 -1.09 5.37
N ALA A 151 -5.17 -0.53 5.76
CA ALA A 151 -6.35 -1.26 6.20
C ALA A 151 -7.53 -1.02 5.27
N PHE A 152 -8.27 -2.07 4.94
CA PHE A 152 -9.38 -2.03 3.98
C PHE A 152 -10.62 -2.67 4.56
N ALA A 153 -11.77 -2.03 4.35
CA ALA A 153 -13.09 -2.57 4.65
C ALA A 153 -14.06 -2.20 3.51
N GLY A 154 -14.17 -3.06 2.50
CA GLY A 154 -14.92 -2.74 1.28
C GLY A 154 -14.28 -1.54 0.56
N LYS A 155 -15.00 -0.41 0.50
CA LYS A 155 -14.52 0.85 -0.10
C LYS A 155 -13.78 1.76 0.90
N GLU A 156 -13.82 1.43 2.19
CA GLU A 156 -13.13 2.19 3.21
C GLU A 156 -11.65 1.82 3.26
N VAL A 157 -10.80 2.82 3.34
CA VAL A 157 -9.35 2.68 3.39
C VAL A 157 -8.81 3.55 4.50
N LEU A 158 -7.86 3.02 5.26
CA LEU A 158 -7.07 3.78 6.21
C LEU A 158 -5.59 3.48 6.00
N VAL A 159 -4.79 4.53 5.82
CA VAL A 159 -3.33 4.44 5.70
C VAL A 159 -2.70 5.21 6.83
N LYS A 160 -1.75 4.59 7.51
CA LYS A 160 -0.90 5.25 8.51
C LYS A 160 0.56 4.92 8.30
N GLU A 161 1.43 5.79 8.82
CA GLU A 161 2.87 5.68 8.72
C GLU A 161 3.51 5.66 10.10
N LYS A 162 4.60 4.87 10.24
CA LYS A 162 5.53 4.86 11.37
C LYS A 162 6.98 4.79 10.87
N ILE A 163 7.90 5.35 11.62
CA ILE A 163 9.35 5.18 11.41
C ILE A 163 9.82 3.92 12.09
#